data_cb6fba9a4beaeac1152ac533377fd4c7
#
_entry.id   cb6fba9a4beaeac1152ac533377fd4c7
#
_cell.length_a   1.000
_cell.length_b   1.000
_cell.length_c   1.000
_cell.angle_alpha   90.00
_cell.angle_beta   90.00
_cell.angle_gamma   90.00
#
_symmetry.space_group_name_H-M   'P 1'
#
loop_
_entity.id
_entity.type
_entity.pdbx_description
1 polymer ?
#
loop_
_entity_poly.entity_id
_entity_poly.type
_entity_poly.pdbx_seq_one_letter_code
_entity_poly.pdbx_strand_id
1 'polypeptide(L)'
;MITTGVDMVYIPRVDSVLKRYGARFIERVFTTREVAASHGYPHELAARFAAKEAVAKALGVGMRVMSPFGVKWHEVETLRDLHGKPLVALNGRAAERAQELGLTEWAISLSHEREYAIAVVVAQ
;
A
#
# COMPACT_ATOMS: atom_id res chain seq x y z
N MET A 1 -2.71 -14.35 -16.53
CA MET A 1 -2.47 -12.90 -16.61
C MET A 1 -1.38 -12.52 -15.61
N ILE A 2 -0.49 -11.65 -15.99
CA ILE A 2 0.48 -11.05 -15.08
C ILE A 2 0.24 -9.54 -15.10
N THR A 3 0.21 -8.92 -13.96
CA THR A 3 0.08 -7.47 -13.83
C THR A 3 1.14 -6.92 -12.88
N THR A 4 1.45 -5.64 -13.03
CA THR A 4 2.45 -4.97 -12.22
C THR A 4 1.93 -3.62 -11.76
N GLY A 5 2.50 -3.13 -10.68
CA GLY A 5 2.29 -1.78 -10.20
C GLY A 5 3.55 -1.26 -9.55
N VAL A 6 3.79 0.02 -9.69
CA VAL A 6 4.91 0.69 -9.03
C VAL A 6 4.44 2.06 -8.58
N ASP A 7 4.92 2.47 -7.42
CA ASP A 7 4.70 3.82 -6.94
C ASP A 7 5.90 4.29 -6.14
N MET A 8 6.14 5.59 -6.16
CA MET A 8 7.24 6.22 -5.44
C MET A 8 6.68 7.40 -4.66
N VAL A 9 7.07 7.51 -3.39
CA VAL A 9 6.56 8.52 -2.48
C VAL A 9 7.73 9.30 -1.88
N TYR A 10 7.59 10.62 -1.84
CA TYR A 10 8.54 11.52 -1.19
C TYR A 10 8.28 11.49 0.31
N ILE A 11 9.21 10.90 1.07
CA ILE A 11 9.05 10.68 2.52
C ILE A 11 8.78 11.98 3.31
N PRO A 12 9.48 13.11 3.03
CA PRO A 12 9.19 14.35 3.75
C PRO A 12 7.75 14.84 3.61
N ARG A 13 7.08 14.52 2.50
CA ARG A 13 5.65 14.86 2.32
C ARG A 13 4.79 14.07 3.29
N VAL A 14 5.07 12.79 3.45
CA VAL A 14 4.35 11.95 4.41
C VAL A 14 4.62 12.43 5.84
N ASP A 15 5.87 12.73 6.15
CA ASP A 15 6.25 13.26 7.47
C ASP A 15 5.52 14.57 7.78
N SER A 16 5.40 15.47 6.81
CA SER A 16 4.65 16.72 6.97
C SER A 16 3.16 16.47 7.26
N VAL A 17 2.56 15.52 6.56
CA VAL A 17 1.16 15.16 6.78
C VAL A 17 0.96 14.54 8.15
N LEU A 18 1.90 13.69 8.58
CA LEU A 18 1.88 13.10 9.92
C LEU A 18 1.97 14.17 11.01
N LYS A 19 2.85 15.15 10.84
CA LYS A 19 3.00 16.26 11.79
C LYS A 19 1.76 17.13 11.85
N ARG A 20 1.10 17.34 10.72
CA ARG A 20 -0.07 18.20 10.62
C ARG A 20 -1.35 17.54 11.13
N TYR A 21 -1.59 16.28 10.73
CA TYR A 21 -2.87 15.60 10.98
C TYR A 21 -2.77 14.45 11.98
N GLY A 22 -1.56 13.94 12.22
CA GLY A 22 -1.32 12.90 13.23
C GLY A 22 -2.18 11.66 13.06
N ALA A 23 -2.86 11.26 14.14
CA ALA A 23 -3.69 10.07 14.20
C ALA A 23 -4.79 10.04 13.13
N ARG A 24 -5.32 11.20 12.74
CA ARG A 24 -6.39 11.28 11.73
C ARG A 24 -5.92 10.74 10.37
N PHE A 25 -4.70 11.10 9.96
CA PHE A 25 -4.13 10.59 8.73
C PHE A 25 -3.84 9.09 8.84
N ILE A 26 -3.21 8.69 9.94
CA ILE A 26 -2.84 7.29 10.16
C ILE A 26 -4.10 6.39 10.11
N GLU A 27 -5.14 6.76 10.85
CA GLU A 27 -6.37 5.96 10.92
C GLU A 27 -7.10 5.91 9.58
N ARG A 28 -7.04 6.99 8.80
CA ARG A 28 -7.71 7.05 7.51
C ARG A 28 -7.06 6.15 6.44
N VAL A 29 -5.74 6.04 6.49
CA VAL A 29 -4.97 5.38 5.43
C VAL A 29 -4.51 3.98 5.81
N PHE A 30 -4.07 3.79 7.05
CA PHE A 30 -3.44 2.56 7.49
C PHE A 30 -4.33 1.78 8.45
N THR A 31 -4.27 0.46 8.37
CA THR A 31 -4.93 -0.40 9.34
C THR A 31 -4.08 -0.48 10.62
N THR A 32 -4.69 -0.93 11.71
CA THR A 32 -3.96 -1.11 12.97
C THR A 32 -2.82 -2.12 12.82
N ARG A 33 -3.00 -3.14 11.99
CA ARG A 33 -1.95 -4.14 11.72
C ARG A 33 -0.76 -3.51 10.97
N GLU A 34 -1.04 -2.61 10.03
CA GLU A 34 0.02 -1.91 9.29
C GLU A 34 0.79 -0.96 10.20
N VAL A 35 0.09 -0.24 11.08
CA VAL A 35 0.75 0.65 12.04
C VAL A 35 1.67 -0.14 12.97
N ALA A 36 1.20 -1.27 13.48
CA ALA A 36 2.00 -2.14 14.32
C ALA A 36 3.25 -2.66 13.57
N ALA A 37 3.08 -3.11 12.32
CA ALA A 37 4.19 -3.61 11.51
C ALA A 37 5.22 -2.53 11.16
N SER A 38 4.78 -1.27 11.05
CA SER A 38 5.62 -0.13 10.69
C SER A 38 6.30 0.54 11.89
N HIS A 39 5.87 0.22 13.10
CA HIS A 39 6.24 0.94 14.32
C HIS A 39 5.96 2.45 14.26
N GLY A 40 5.11 2.89 13.32
CA GLY A 40 4.77 4.29 13.12
C GLY A 40 5.87 5.15 12.51
N TYR A 41 6.96 4.55 12.05
CA TYR A 41 8.06 5.31 11.44
C TYR A 41 7.64 5.91 10.10
N PRO A 42 7.94 7.21 9.84
CA PRO A 42 7.53 7.86 8.59
C PRO A 42 7.98 7.15 7.32
N HIS A 43 9.21 6.65 7.26
CA HIS A 43 9.70 5.93 6.08
C HIS A 43 8.97 4.59 5.86
N GLU A 44 8.59 3.92 6.94
CA GLU A 44 7.84 2.67 6.88
C GLU A 44 6.39 2.91 6.45
N LEU A 45 5.78 3.99 6.95
CA LEU A 45 4.43 4.39 6.54
C LEU A 45 4.41 4.86 5.09
N ALA A 46 5.43 5.62 4.67
CA ALA A 46 5.57 6.06 3.28
C ALA A 46 5.69 4.87 2.32
N ALA A 47 6.47 3.86 2.68
CA ALA A 47 6.60 2.65 1.87
C ALA A 47 5.26 1.91 1.74
N ARG A 48 4.47 1.85 2.81
CA ARG A 48 3.15 1.22 2.78
C ARG A 48 2.12 2.05 2.01
N PHE A 49 2.24 3.36 2.07
CA PHE A 49 1.43 4.26 1.25
C PHE A 49 1.70 3.99 -0.23
N ALA A 50 2.98 3.92 -0.62
CA ALA A 50 3.39 3.58 -1.99
C ALA A 50 2.87 2.19 -2.39
N ALA A 51 2.90 1.22 -1.48
CA ALA A 51 2.40 -0.12 -1.72
C ALA A 51 0.90 -0.14 -2.05
N LYS A 52 0.10 0.64 -1.33
CA LYS A 52 -1.35 0.75 -1.61
C LYS A 52 -1.61 1.28 -3.02
N GLU A 53 -0.90 2.32 -3.41
CA GLU A 53 -1.00 2.89 -4.76
C GLU A 53 -0.53 1.89 -5.82
N ALA A 54 0.58 1.19 -5.57
CA ALA A 54 1.12 0.21 -6.50
C ALA A 54 0.14 -0.95 -6.72
N VAL A 55 -0.46 -1.46 -5.65
CA VAL A 55 -1.48 -2.51 -5.73
C VAL A 55 -2.70 -2.03 -6.52
N ALA A 56 -3.16 -0.82 -6.26
CA ALA A 56 -4.30 -0.25 -6.98
C ALA A 56 -4.01 -0.14 -8.48
N LYS A 57 -2.79 0.25 -8.86
CA LYS A 57 -2.36 0.28 -10.26
C LYS A 57 -2.35 -1.13 -10.87
N ALA A 58 -1.85 -2.12 -10.13
CA ALA A 58 -1.84 -3.51 -10.60
C ALA A 58 -3.27 -4.05 -10.81
N LEU A 59 -4.22 -3.62 -9.99
CA LEU A 59 -5.63 -3.96 -10.15
C LEU A 59 -6.33 -3.20 -11.28
N GLY A 60 -5.68 -2.17 -11.83
CA GLY A 60 -6.20 -1.40 -12.95
C GLY A 60 -7.33 -0.45 -12.62
N VAL A 61 -7.57 -0.15 -11.33
CA VAL A 61 -8.69 0.69 -10.90
C VAL A 61 -8.27 1.94 -10.12
N GLY A 62 -7.04 1.98 -9.63
CA GLY A 62 -6.55 3.08 -8.82
C GLY A 62 -7.19 3.13 -7.44
N MET A 63 -6.84 4.16 -6.68
CA MET A 63 -7.46 4.42 -5.37
C MET A 63 -8.80 5.14 -5.55
N ARG A 64 -9.74 4.89 -4.66
CA ARG A 64 -11.08 5.47 -4.73
C ARG A 64 -11.09 7.00 -4.71
N VAL A 65 -10.09 7.60 -4.09
CA VAL A 65 -9.92 9.06 -4.08
C VAL A 65 -9.82 9.63 -5.49
N MET A 66 -9.24 8.86 -6.41
CA MET A 66 -8.99 9.27 -7.80
C MET A 66 -10.01 8.69 -8.78
N SER A 67 -10.76 7.66 -8.37
CA SER A 67 -11.68 6.95 -9.25
C SER A 67 -12.84 6.35 -8.44
N PRO A 68 -14.09 6.49 -8.92
CA PRO A 68 -15.23 5.87 -8.23
C PRO A 68 -15.19 4.34 -8.21
N PHE A 69 -14.42 3.74 -9.13
CA PHE A 69 -14.23 2.29 -9.21
C PHE A 69 -13.00 1.82 -8.43
N GLY A 70 -12.26 2.75 -7.84
CA GLY A 70 -11.04 2.48 -7.12
C GLY A 70 -11.24 1.76 -5.79
N VAL A 71 -10.12 1.32 -5.22
CA VAL A 71 -10.10 0.64 -3.93
C VAL A 71 -9.92 1.62 -2.79
N LYS A 72 -10.38 1.25 -1.61
CA LYS A 72 -10.22 2.06 -0.40
C LYS A 72 -8.88 1.75 0.25
N TRP A 73 -8.38 2.71 1.04
CA TRP A 73 -7.07 2.59 1.70
C TRP A 73 -6.95 1.32 2.55
N HIS A 74 -7.97 0.98 3.36
CA HIS A 74 -7.92 -0.16 4.27
C HIS A 74 -8.14 -1.51 3.59
N GLU A 75 -8.47 -1.51 2.31
CA GLU A 75 -8.67 -2.75 1.55
C GLU A 75 -7.38 -3.37 1.05
N VAL A 76 -6.28 -2.63 1.15
CA VAL A 76 -4.94 -3.08 0.77
C VAL A 76 -4.03 -2.92 1.98
N GLU A 77 -3.54 -4.03 2.49
CA GLU A 77 -2.60 -4.02 3.61
C GLU A 77 -1.26 -4.57 3.19
N THR A 78 -0.18 -3.95 3.66
CA THR A 78 1.17 -4.52 3.56
C THR A 78 1.61 -4.92 4.96
N LEU A 79 1.73 -6.21 5.15
CA LEU A 79 2.12 -6.84 6.42
C LEU A 79 3.50 -7.46 6.27
N ARG A 80 3.97 -8.16 7.30
CA ARG A 80 5.27 -8.84 7.27
C ARG A 80 5.09 -10.30 7.67
N ASP A 81 5.88 -11.18 7.06
CA ASP A 81 5.97 -12.56 7.51
C ASP A 81 6.95 -12.68 8.70
N LEU A 82 7.20 -13.89 9.15
CA LEU A 82 8.10 -14.16 10.29
C LEU A 82 9.55 -13.72 10.02
N HIS A 83 9.94 -13.58 8.76
CA HIS A 83 11.29 -13.17 8.38
C HIS A 83 11.34 -11.67 8.02
N GLY A 84 10.24 -10.95 8.20
CA GLY A 84 10.16 -9.52 7.88
C GLY A 84 9.90 -9.22 6.41
N LYS A 85 9.65 -10.24 5.59
CA LYS A 85 9.32 -10.03 4.18
C LYS A 85 7.93 -9.42 4.05
N PRO A 86 7.76 -8.36 3.24
CA PRO A 86 6.44 -7.76 3.06
C PRO A 86 5.48 -8.70 2.32
N LEU A 87 4.22 -8.68 2.76
CA LEU A 87 3.13 -9.47 2.20
C LEU A 87 1.96 -8.55 1.90
N VAL A 88 1.27 -8.80 0.79
CA VAL A 88 0.03 -8.10 0.43
C VAL A 88 -1.16 -8.89 0.97
N ALA A 89 -2.05 -8.19 1.66
CA ALA A 89 -3.33 -8.74 2.09
C ALA A 89 -4.44 -7.85 1.52
N LEU A 90 -5.41 -8.45 0.85
CA LEU A 90 -6.52 -7.75 0.23
C LEU A 90 -7.84 -8.11 0.90
N ASN A 91 -8.74 -7.14 0.98
CA ASN A 91 -10.11 -7.38 1.43
C ASN A 91 -11.06 -6.46 0.66
N GLY A 92 -12.37 -6.61 0.88
CA GLY A 92 -13.38 -5.76 0.27
C GLY A 92 -13.29 -5.71 -1.24
N ARG A 93 -13.46 -4.53 -1.79
CA ARG A 93 -13.44 -4.29 -3.25
C ARG A 93 -12.12 -4.68 -3.90
N ALA A 94 -11.00 -4.47 -3.21
CA ALA A 94 -9.69 -4.87 -3.73
C ALA A 94 -9.60 -6.39 -3.93
N ALA A 95 -10.09 -7.17 -2.97
CA ALA A 95 -10.14 -8.63 -3.09
C ALA A 95 -11.09 -9.08 -4.20
N GLU A 96 -12.25 -8.44 -4.32
CA GLU A 96 -13.21 -8.73 -5.40
C GLU A 96 -12.59 -8.46 -6.77
N ARG A 97 -11.91 -7.33 -6.91
CA ARG A 97 -11.27 -6.96 -8.17
C ARG A 97 -10.17 -7.95 -8.54
N ALA A 98 -9.36 -8.36 -7.58
CA ALA A 98 -8.33 -9.38 -7.81
C ALA A 98 -8.97 -10.68 -8.30
N GLN A 99 -10.08 -11.08 -7.70
CA GLN A 99 -10.81 -12.28 -8.11
C GLN A 99 -11.38 -12.14 -9.52
N GLU A 100 -11.96 -11.00 -9.87
CA GLU A 100 -12.45 -10.72 -11.23
C GLU A 100 -11.34 -10.88 -12.28
N LEU A 101 -10.12 -10.49 -11.94
CA LEU A 101 -8.96 -10.57 -12.83
C LEU A 101 -8.26 -11.94 -12.77
N GLY A 102 -8.68 -12.82 -11.87
CA GLY A 102 -8.07 -14.14 -11.70
C GLY A 102 -6.70 -14.08 -11.02
N LEU A 103 -6.40 -13.02 -10.27
CA LEU A 103 -5.13 -12.84 -9.57
C LEU A 103 -5.17 -13.53 -8.21
N THR A 104 -4.31 -14.53 -8.03
CA THR A 104 -4.26 -15.35 -6.81
C THR A 104 -2.93 -15.26 -6.08
N GLU A 105 -1.88 -14.81 -6.77
CA GLU A 105 -0.54 -14.72 -6.21
C GLU A 105 -0.04 -13.28 -6.30
N TRP A 106 0.47 -12.78 -5.18
CA TRP A 106 0.97 -11.43 -5.06
C TRP A 106 2.39 -11.43 -4.51
N ALA A 107 3.26 -10.67 -5.13
CA ALA A 107 4.60 -10.43 -4.64
C ALA A 107 4.84 -8.92 -4.54
N ILE A 108 5.50 -8.48 -3.50
CA ILE A 108 5.78 -7.07 -3.29
C ILE A 108 7.21 -6.88 -2.82
N SER A 109 7.84 -5.83 -3.30
CA SER A 109 9.12 -5.35 -2.79
C SER A 109 8.98 -3.89 -2.39
N LEU A 110 9.54 -3.57 -1.24
CA LEU A 110 9.60 -2.21 -0.72
C LEU A 110 11.07 -1.81 -0.61
N SER A 111 11.36 -0.57 -0.94
CA SER A 111 12.70 -0.03 -0.78
C SER A 111 12.59 1.44 -0.41
N HIS A 112 13.60 1.95 0.26
CA HIS A 112 13.72 3.38 0.47
C HIS A 112 15.19 3.79 0.38
N GLU A 113 15.38 4.97 -0.13
CA GLU A 113 16.72 5.57 -0.24
C GLU A 113 16.56 7.06 -0.01
N ARG A 114 17.28 7.59 1.01
CA ARG A 114 17.22 9.01 1.36
C ARG A 114 15.79 9.48 1.60
N GLU A 115 15.24 10.25 0.65
CA GLU A 115 13.96 10.92 0.80
C GLU A 115 12.81 10.21 0.07
N TYR A 116 13.08 9.05 -0.54
CA TYR A 116 12.07 8.35 -1.34
C TYR A 116 11.83 6.94 -0.83
N ALA A 117 10.56 6.56 -0.83
CA ALA A 117 10.13 5.18 -0.65
C ALA A 117 9.51 4.69 -1.96
N ILE A 118 9.77 3.44 -2.32
CA ILE A 118 9.24 2.85 -3.54
C ILE A 118 8.62 1.49 -3.23
N ALA A 119 7.54 1.18 -3.92
CA ALA A 119 6.92 -0.13 -3.87
C ALA A 119 6.75 -0.67 -5.27
N VAL A 120 7.07 -1.95 -5.45
CA VAL A 120 6.85 -2.68 -6.70
C VAL A 120 6.02 -3.91 -6.40
N VAL A 121 4.98 -4.12 -7.19
CA VAL A 121 4.04 -5.23 -7.01
C VAL A 121 3.95 -6.02 -8.31
N VAL A 122 3.92 -7.32 -8.18
CA VAL A 122 3.63 -8.25 -9.29
C VAL A 122 2.53 -9.20 -8.82
N ALA A 123 1.56 -9.45 -9.67
CA ALA A 123 0.49 -10.41 -9.37
C ALA A 123 0.17 -11.27 -10.58
N GLN A 124 -0.25 -12.49 -10.31
CA GLN A 124 -0.71 -13.40 -11.36
C GLN A 124 -1.84 -14.30 -10.88
#